data_84488dfa4a89ae89c65cbf5334823ca7
#
_entry.id   84488dfa4a89ae89c65cbf5334823ca7
#
_cell.length_a   1.000
_cell.length_b   1.000
_cell.length_c   1.000
_cell.angle_alpha   90.00
_cell.angle_beta   90.00
_cell.angle_gamma   90.00
#
_symmetry.space_group_name_H-M   'P 1'
#
loop_
_entity.id
_entity.type
_entity.pdbx_description
1 polymer ?
#
loop_
_entity_poly.entity_id
_entity_poly.type
_entity_poly.pdbx_seq_one_letter_code
_entity_poly.pdbx_strand_id
1 'polypeptide(L)'
;ECENNDQKISGVLVEPIQGEGGVIPGSKIFFKSLREICDKYNSLLILDEVQSGVGRTGKMWGYENLGIEPDGFTLAKGLGGGHAIGALLVKEKANIFSPGDHASTFGGNPFACKAALTVLEEINRRNIINNVYLRGEQLSAGFEELSKKFPNIISGKRGLGLIQGLVINDDYADAKKITLKAFDKGLLVVPAGGNVVRIVPPLVISRREINILLDKLNSIFEEL
;
A
#
# COMPACT_ATOMS: atom_id res chain seq x y z
N GLU A 1 20.75 -16.08 -9.26
CA GLU A 1 21.62 -15.05 -9.90
C GLU A 1 22.81 -14.69 -9.02
N CYS A 2 22.63 -14.54 -7.68
CA CYS A 2 23.75 -14.24 -6.78
C CYS A 2 24.88 -15.29 -6.77
N GLU A 3 24.57 -16.54 -7.09
CA GLU A 3 25.54 -17.64 -7.07
C GLU A 3 26.33 -17.78 -8.39
N ASN A 4 25.79 -17.26 -9.48
CA ASN A 4 26.31 -17.49 -10.85
C ASN A 4 26.85 -16.23 -11.52
N ASN A 5 27.03 -15.13 -10.79
CA ASN A 5 27.43 -13.86 -11.36
C ASN A 5 28.69 -13.32 -10.64
N ASP A 6 29.73 -12.97 -11.38
CA ASP A 6 30.92 -12.29 -10.85
C ASP A 6 30.60 -10.88 -10.31
N GLN A 7 29.41 -10.34 -10.65
CA GLN A 7 28.90 -9.07 -10.11
C GLN A 7 28.04 -9.32 -8.87
N LYS A 8 28.44 -8.78 -7.75
CA LYS A 8 27.65 -8.83 -6.50
C LYS A 8 26.41 -7.95 -6.60
N ILE A 9 25.25 -8.53 -6.28
CA ILE A 9 24.01 -7.76 -6.11
C ILE A 9 24.12 -6.98 -4.81
N SER A 10 24.15 -5.65 -4.90
CA SER A 10 24.33 -4.77 -3.74
C SER A 10 23.05 -4.61 -2.91
N GLY A 11 21.88 -4.76 -3.51
CA GLY A 11 20.61 -4.64 -2.81
C GLY A 11 19.41 -5.11 -3.62
N VAL A 12 18.30 -5.28 -2.91
CA VAL A 12 16.97 -5.60 -3.44
C VAL A 12 16.01 -4.52 -3.01
N LEU A 13 15.28 -3.93 -3.97
CA LEU A 13 14.19 -2.98 -3.71
C LEU A 13 12.86 -3.67 -4.07
N VAL A 14 11.91 -3.69 -3.11
CA VAL A 14 10.63 -4.38 -3.29
C VAL A 14 9.51 -3.75 -2.47
N GLU A 15 8.28 -3.73 -3.00
CA GLU A 15 7.11 -3.28 -2.26
C GLU A 15 6.60 -4.37 -1.29
N PRO A 16 6.24 -4.04 -0.03
CA PRO A 16 5.50 -4.94 0.87
C PRO A 16 4.15 -5.39 0.29
N ILE A 17 3.50 -4.46 -0.40
CA ILE A 17 2.27 -4.69 -1.18
C ILE A 17 2.48 -3.99 -2.52
N GLN A 18 2.45 -4.73 -3.61
CA GLN A 18 2.48 -4.13 -4.95
C GLN A 18 1.18 -3.37 -5.18
N GLY A 19 1.22 -2.05 -5.06
CA GLY A 19 0.04 -1.21 -5.14
C GLY A 19 -0.52 -1.10 -6.55
N GLU A 20 0.27 -0.59 -7.49
CA GLU A 20 -0.11 -0.45 -8.90
C GLU A 20 -0.19 -1.80 -9.62
N GLY A 21 0.60 -2.77 -9.20
CA GLY A 21 0.62 -4.13 -9.77
C GLY A 21 -0.63 -4.98 -9.47
N GLY A 22 -1.63 -4.45 -8.73
CA GLY A 22 -2.89 -5.15 -8.48
C GLY A 22 -3.17 -5.47 -7.01
N VAL A 23 -2.68 -4.65 -6.10
CA VAL A 23 -2.85 -4.80 -4.64
C VAL A 23 -2.41 -6.20 -4.19
N ILE A 24 -1.17 -6.57 -4.48
CA ILE A 24 -0.63 -7.90 -4.19
C ILE A 24 0.25 -7.87 -2.94
N PRO A 25 -0.25 -8.29 -1.76
CA PRO A 25 0.58 -8.43 -0.57
C PRO A 25 1.61 -9.54 -0.74
N GLY A 26 2.84 -9.25 -0.41
CA GLY A 26 3.87 -10.26 -0.35
C GLY A 26 3.68 -11.18 0.86
N SER A 27 3.98 -12.48 0.71
CA SER A 27 3.84 -13.42 1.80
C SER A 27 4.96 -13.28 2.84
N LYS A 28 4.66 -13.59 4.10
CA LYS A 28 5.68 -13.63 5.18
C LYS A 28 6.83 -14.58 4.85
N ILE A 29 6.52 -15.71 4.20
CA ILE A 29 7.53 -16.71 3.80
C ILE A 29 8.49 -16.10 2.77
N PHE A 30 7.95 -15.44 1.73
CA PHE A 30 8.75 -14.77 0.71
C PHE A 30 9.70 -13.73 1.33
N PHE A 31 9.18 -12.84 2.16
CA PHE A 31 9.99 -11.77 2.76
C PHE A 31 11.01 -12.30 3.77
N LYS A 32 10.68 -13.37 4.52
CA LYS A 32 11.63 -14.03 5.40
C LYS A 32 12.79 -14.65 4.60
N SER A 33 12.49 -15.41 3.56
CA SER A 33 13.51 -15.98 2.67
C SER A 33 14.34 -14.89 1.98
N LEU A 34 13.70 -13.80 1.55
CA LEU A 34 14.41 -12.67 0.94
C LEU A 34 15.37 -12.01 1.93
N ARG A 35 14.95 -11.83 3.21
CA ARG A 35 15.83 -11.30 4.26
C ARG A 35 17.03 -12.23 4.51
N GLU A 36 16.79 -13.53 4.60
CA GLU A 36 17.85 -14.54 4.79
C GLU A 36 18.86 -14.55 3.61
N ILE A 37 18.35 -14.42 2.38
CA ILE A 37 19.20 -14.31 1.18
C ILE A 37 20.03 -13.02 1.22
N CYS A 38 19.41 -11.88 1.49
CA CYS A 38 20.12 -10.61 1.60
C CYS A 38 21.21 -10.64 2.68
N ASP A 39 20.94 -11.26 3.83
CA ASP A 39 21.94 -11.41 4.90
C ASP A 39 23.08 -12.34 4.48
N LYS A 40 22.77 -13.48 3.84
CA LYS A 40 23.77 -14.45 3.35
C LYS A 40 24.76 -13.81 2.36
N TYR A 41 24.29 -12.95 1.48
CA TYR A 41 25.10 -12.33 0.42
C TYR A 41 25.55 -10.91 0.72
N ASN A 42 25.31 -10.43 1.94
CA ASN A 42 25.60 -9.06 2.37
C ASN A 42 25.00 -8.00 1.42
N SER A 43 23.78 -8.26 0.94
CA SER A 43 22.98 -7.34 0.13
C SER A 43 22.02 -6.55 1.00
N LEU A 44 21.70 -5.31 0.61
CA LEU A 44 20.70 -4.49 1.31
C LEU A 44 19.28 -4.93 0.92
N LEU A 45 18.39 -5.00 1.88
CA LEU A 45 16.96 -5.12 1.65
C LEU A 45 16.29 -3.76 1.90
N ILE A 46 15.83 -3.13 0.82
CA ILE A 46 15.13 -1.84 0.86
C ILE A 46 13.67 -2.07 0.50
N LEU A 47 12.75 -1.55 1.30
CA LEU A 47 11.32 -1.67 1.03
C LEU A 47 10.74 -0.36 0.50
N ASP A 48 9.96 -0.44 -0.58
CA ASP A 48 9.17 0.67 -1.06
C ASP A 48 7.84 0.75 -0.30
N GLU A 49 7.81 1.64 0.70
CA GLU A 49 6.64 1.90 1.55
C GLU A 49 5.85 3.15 1.10
N VAL A 50 6.08 3.62 -0.10
CA VAL A 50 5.40 4.81 -0.64
C VAL A 50 3.88 4.67 -0.65
N GLN A 51 3.36 3.45 -0.85
CA GLN A 51 1.91 3.18 -0.77
C GLN A 51 1.48 2.45 0.51
N SER A 52 2.33 1.62 1.09
CA SER A 52 2.01 0.74 2.21
C SER A 52 2.30 1.35 3.59
N GLY A 53 3.15 2.36 3.65
CA GLY A 53 3.55 3.02 4.89
C GLY A 53 2.52 4.03 5.44
N VAL A 54 2.94 4.73 6.48
CA VAL A 54 2.19 5.82 7.12
C VAL A 54 0.78 5.38 7.54
N GLY A 55 0.67 4.22 8.18
CA GLY A 55 -0.58 3.71 8.75
C GLY A 55 -1.50 2.96 7.79
N ARG A 56 -1.23 2.95 6.48
CA ARG A 56 -2.12 2.45 5.42
C ARG A 56 -2.56 0.98 5.61
N THR A 57 -1.68 0.14 6.12
CA THR A 57 -1.92 -1.31 6.30
C THR A 57 -2.49 -1.69 7.67
N GLY A 58 -2.76 -0.72 8.55
CA GLY A 58 -3.14 -0.97 9.94
C GLY A 58 -1.95 -1.17 10.89
N LYS A 59 -0.74 -0.92 10.38
CA LYS A 59 0.52 -0.75 11.12
C LYS A 59 1.14 0.56 10.67
N MET A 60 2.07 1.13 11.46
CA MET A 60 2.73 2.38 11.06
C MET A 60 3.49 2.18 9.75
N TRP A 61 4.20 1.07 9.62
CA TRP A 61 4.93 0.66 8.43
C TRP A 61 4.41 -0.67 7.90
N GLY A 62 4.35 -0.82 6.57
CA GLY A 62 3.84 -2.03 5.93
C GLY A 62 4.64 -3.27 6.28
N TYR A 63 5.96 -3.14 6.44
CA TYR A 63 6.86 -4.25 6.78
C TYR A 63 6.57 -4.89 8.14
N GLU A 64 5.98 -4.16 9.09
CA GLU A 64 5.60 -4.72 10.39
C GLU A 64 4.62 -5.90 10.27
N ASN A 65 3.87 -5.98 9.16
CA ASN A 65 3.00 -7.11 8.86
C ASN A 65 3.77 -8.35 8.38
N LEU A 66 5.01 -8.17 7.92
CA LEU A 66 5.82 -9.24 7.30
C LEU A 66 6.66 -10.02 8.32
N GLY A 67 6.91 -9.42 9.49
CA GLY A 67 7.74 -10.03 10.54
C GLY A 67 9.23 -10.05 10.19
N ILE A 68 9.68 -9.10 9.37
CA ILE A 68 11.09 -8.86 9.02
C ILE A 68 11.45 -7.40 9.27
N GLU A 69 12.72 -7.12 9.34
CA GLU A 69 13.25 -5.77 9.45
C GLU A 69 14.11 -5.44 8.22
N PRO A 70 13.75 -4.41 7.41
CA PRO A 70 14.55 -4.02 6.25
C PRO A 70 15.83 -3.27 6.68
N ASP A 71 16.75 -3.09 5.75
CA ASP A 71 17.91 -2.22 5.93
C ASP A 71 17.57 -0.75 5.68
N GLY A 72 16.51 -0.51 4.95
CA GLY A 72 15.90 0.80 4.75
C GLY A 72 14.54 0.71 4.08
N PHE A 73 13.81 1.83 4.05
CA PHE A 73 12.54 1.93 3.36
C PHE A 73 12.25 3.37 2.91
N THR A 74 11.48 3.49 1.83
CA THR A 74 11.09 4.76 1.26
C THR A 74 9.68 5.15 1.67
N LEU A 75 9.43 6.45 1.85
CA LEU A 75 8.13 7.03 2.16
C LEU A 75 7.82 8.20 1.24
N ALA A 76 6.56 8.38 0.88
CA ALA A 76 6.03 9.56 0.21
C ALA A 76 4.51 9.65 0.41
N LYS A 77 3.77 10.15 -0.58
CA LYS A 77 2.29 10.17 -0.63
C LYS A 77 1.64 10.57 0.71
N GLY A 78 1.17 9.60 1.50
CA GLY A 78 0.53 9.83 2.79
C GLY A 78 1.38 10.61 3.80
N LEU A 79 2.70 10.56 3.69
CA LEU A 79 3.62 11.24 4.59
C LEU A 79 3.38 12.77 4.63
N GLY A 80 3.11 13.38 3.49
CA GLY A 80 2.92 14.83 3.39
C GLY A 80 1.49 15.31 3.62
N GLY A 81 0.51 14.41 3.80
CA GLY A 81 -0.88 14.79 3.98
C GLY A 81 -1.49 15.57 2.80
N GLY A 82 -0.95 15.41 1.60
CA GLY A 82 -1.31 16.14 0.39
C GLY A 82 -0.21 17.10 -0.10
N HIS A 83 0.81 17.37 0.71
CA HIS A 83 1.98 18.11 0.28
C HIS A 83 3.09 17.19 -0.25
N ALA A 84 3.84 17.65 -1.26
CA ALA A 84 4.89 16.85 -1.88
C ALA A 84 6.11 16.73 -0.96
N ILE A 85 6.39 15.50 -0.52
CA ILE A 85 7.58 15.14 0.25
C ILE A 85 7.88 13.66 0.04
N GLY A 86 9.16 13.29 0.05
CA GLY A 86 9.64 11.92 0.15
C GLY A 86 10.69 11.79 1.24
N ALA A 87 10.84 10.62 1.78
CA ALA A 87 11.88 10.29 2.76
C ALA A 87 12.45 8.90 2.49
N LEU A 88 13.75 8.76 2.73
CA LEU A 88 14.43 7.47 2.80
C LEU A 88 14.96 7.30 4.22
N LEU A 89 14.55 6.22 4.87
CA LEU A 89 15.05 5.83 6.17
C LEU A 89 15.94 4.61 6.01
N VAL A 90 17.13 4.66 6.59
CA VAL A 90 18.11 3.56 6.48
C VAL A 90 18.76 3.28 7.84
N LYS A 91 19.14 2.03 8.04
CA LYS A 91 20.02 1.64 9.16
C LYS A 91 21.43 2.17 8.91
N GLU A 92 22.22 2.32 9.98
CA GLU A 92 23.59 2.84 9.91
C GLU A 92 24.46 2.11 8.88
N LYS A 93 24.34 0.78 8.80
CA LYS A 93 25.10 -0.02 7.82
C LYS A 93 24.78 0.30 6.35
N ALA A 94 23.63 0.90 6.08
CA ALA A 94 23.17 1.29 4.75
C ALA A 94 23.28 2.81 4.51
N ASN A 95 23.78 3.56 5.49
CA ASN A 95 23.98 5.01 5.41
C ASN A 95 25.30 5.32 4.72
N ILE A 96 25.29 5.30 3.39
CA ILE A 96 26.48 5.51 2.56
C ILE A 96 26.56 6.91 1.97
N PHE A 97 25.53 7.76 2.15
CA PHE A 97 25.50 9.08 1.58
C PHE A 97 26.37 10.08 2.34
N SER A 98 27.13 10.83 1.58
CA SER A 98 27.92 11.97 2.06
C SER A 98 27.35 13.29 1.50
N PRO A 99 27.61 14.44 2.16
CA PRO A 99 27.22 15.72 1.63
C PRO A 99 27.73 15.93 0.19
N GLY A 100 26.82 16.16 -0.75
CA GLY A 100 27.10 16.35 -2.17
C GLY A 100 26.77 15.15 -3.07
N ASP A 101 26.48 13.98 -2.52
CA ASP A 101 26.14 12.79 -3.32
C ASP A 101 24.79 12.93 -4.03
N HIS A 102 23.87 13.68 -3.46
CA HIS A 102 22.63 14.08 -4.10
C HIS A 102 22.17 15.46 -3.66
N ALA A 103 21.31 16.10 -4.46
CA ALA A 103 20.75 17.41 -4.16
C ALA A 103 19.29 17.49 -4.58
N SER A 104 18.53 18.33 -3.88
CA SER A 104 17.16 18.68 -4.23
C SER A 104 16.89 20.12 -3.81
N THR A 105 16.50 20.97 -4.75
CA THR A 105 16.21 22.40 -4.47
C THR A 105 15.10 22.58 -3.44
N PHE A 106 14.05 21.76 -3.51
CA PHE A 106 12.88 21.85 -2.62
C PHE A 106 12.78 20.72 -1.60
N GLY A 107 13.65 19.71 -1.68
CA GLY A 107 13.65 18.57 -0.77
C GLY A 107 13.93 19.00 0.67
N GLY A 108 13.15 18.50 1.63
CA GLY A 108 13.35 18.78 3.04
C GLY A 108 13.07 20.23 3.46
N ASN A 109 12.31 20.99 2.66
CA ASN A 109 11.96 22.36 3.05
C ASN A 109 11.11 22.38 4.34
N PRO A 110 11.19 23.45 5.16
CA PRO A 110 10.54 23.48 6.48
C PRO A 110 9.03 23.28 6.45
N PHE A 111 8.35 23.75 5.40
CA PHE A 111 6.90 23.57 5.26
C PHE A 111 6.54 22.12 5.03
N ALA A 112 7.21 21.44 4.11
CA ALA A 112 6.99 20.03 3.82
C ALA A 112 7.31 19.14 5.05
N CYS A 113 8.43 19.43 5.74
CA CYS A 113 8.81 18.73 6.97
C CYS A 113 7.77 18.93 8.08
N LYS A 114 7.24 20.15 8.25
CA LYS A 114 6.19 20.41 9.26
C LYS A 114 4.89 19.72 8.90
N ALA A 115 4.50 19.66 7.62
CA ALA A 115 3.35 18.91 7.16
C ALA A 115 3.50 17.42 7.50
N ALA A 116 4.64 16.81 7.17
CA ALA A 116 4.92 15.41 7.47
C ALA A 116 4.91 15.13 8.98
N LEU A 117 5.57 15.97 9.78
CA LEU A 117 5.57 15.84 11.23
C LEU A 117 4.14 15.90 11.79
N THR A 118 3.32 16.86 11.31
CA THR A 118 1.92 16.98 11.74
C THR A 118 1.10 15.73 11.40
N VAL A 119 1.30 15.13 10.22
CA VAL A 119 0.65 13.86 9.85
C VAL A 119 1.00 12.75 10.83
N LEU A 120 2.29 12.56 11.15
CA LEU A 120 2.74 11.53 12.08
C LEU A 120 2.22 11.77 13.51
N GLU A 121 2.22 13.02 13.97
CA GLU A 121 1.65 13.42 15.26
C GLU A 121 0.15 13.12 15.33
N GLU A 122 -0.63 13.47 14.28
CA GLU A 122 -2.07 13.23 14.23
C GLU A 122 -2.43 11.75 14.15
N ILE A 123 -1.66 10.94 13.41
CA ILE A 123 -1.84 9.48 13.38
C ILE A 123 -1.79 8.90 14.80
N ASN A 124 -0.79 9.30 15.58
CA ASN A 124 -0.61 8.83 16.95
C ASN A 124 -1.67 9.43 17.88
N ARG A 125 -1.86 10.75 17.87
CA ARG A 125 -2.77 11.48 18.76
C ARG A 125 -4.22 10.99 18.63
N ARG A 126 -4.66 10.69 17.41
CA ARG A 126 -6.05 10.27 17.12
C ARG A 126 -6.20 8.76 17.03
N ASN A 127 -5.16 7.98 17.33
CA ASN A 127 -5.16 6.52 17.21
C ASN A 127 -5.68 6.03 15.84
N ILE A 128 -5.22 6.70 14.76
CA ILE A 128 -5.72 6.45 13.39
C ILE A 128 -5.39 5.02 12.93
N ILE A 129 -4.26 4.45 13.37
CA ILE A 129 -3.88 3.06 13.04
C ILE A 129 -4.97 2.07 13.46
N ASN A 130 -5.54 2.23 14.66
CA ASN A 130 -6.65 1.39 15.10
C ASN A 130 -7.90 1.58 14.24
N ASN A 131 -8.21 2.81 13.81
CA ASN A 131 -9.31 3.03 12.86
C ASN A 131 -9.05 2.30 11.53
N VAL A 132 -7.82 2.39 11.00
CA VAL A 132 -7.43 1.69 9.75
C VAL A 132 -7.61 0.18 9.89
N TYR A 133 -7.19 -0.40 11.02
CA TYR A 133 -7.40 -1.81 11.30
C TYR A 133 -8.90 -2.17 11.30
N LEU A 134 -9.71 -1.48 12.10
CA LEU A 134 -11.14 -1.76 12.22
C LEU A 134 -11.91 -1.54 10.91
N ARG A 135 -11.58 -0.47 10.17
CA ARG A 135 -12.24 -0.19 8.88
C ARG A 135 -11.74 -1.12 7.78
N GLY A 136 -10.48 -1.54 7.85
CA GLY A 136 -9.91 -2.55 6.96
C GLY A 136 -10.60 -3.90 7.10
N GLU A 137 -10.83 -4.37 8.33
CA GLU A 137 -11.59 -5.60 8.61
C GLU A 137 -13.04 -5.49 8.11
N GLN A 138 -13.71 -4.35 8.36
CA GLN A 138 -15.07 -4.10 7.86
C GLN A 138 -15.12 -4.14 6.32
N LEU A 139 -14.17 -3.50 5.65
CA LEU A 139 -14.09 -3.48 4.18
C LEU A 139 -13.83 -4.89 3.63
N SER A 140 -12.91 -5.61 4.25
CA SER A 140 -12.58 -6.98 3.87
C SER A 140 -13.77 -7.95 4.03
N ALA A 141 -14.55 -7.81 5.10
CA ALA A 141 -15.78 -8.58 5.32
C ALA A 141 -16.83 -8.25 4.24
N GLY A 142 -17.05 -6.95 3.96
CA GLY A 142 -17.98 -6.53 2.89
C GLY A 142 -17.55 -7.03 1.51
N PHE A 143 -16.26 -7.09 1.21
CA PHE A 143 -15.76 -7.66 -0.04
C PHE A 143 -16.00 -9.17 -0.12
N GLU A 144 -15.90 -9.88 1.01
CA GLU A 144 -16.25 -11.29 1.08
C GLU A 144 -17.73 -11.53 0.74
N GLU A 145 -18.63 -10.68 1.28
CA GLU A 145 -20.06 -10.75 1.00
C GLU A 145 -20.36 -10.44 -0.47
N LEU A 146 -19.74 -9.39 -1.03
CA LEU A 146 -19.88 -9.06 -2.45
C LEU A 146 -19.37 -10.19 -3.35
N SER A 147 -18.24 -10.81 -3.01
CA SER A 147 -17.71 -11.95 -3.79
C SER A 147 -18.63 -13.14 -3.78
N LYS A 148 -19.31 -13.43 -2.65
CA LYS A 148 -20.32 -14.49 -2.56
C LYS A 148 -21.59 -14.16 -3.35
N LYS A 149 -22.00 -12.88 -3.37
CA LYS A 149 -23.18 -12.43 -4.10
C LYS A 149 -22.96 -12.38 -5.61
N PHE A 150 -21.76 -12.02 -6.05
CA PHE A 150 -21.40 -11.84 -7.46
C PHE A 150 -20.20 -12.72 -7.89
N PRO A 151 -20.30 -14.06 -7.75
CA PRO A 151 -19.17 -14.96 -7.97
C PRO A 151 -18.67 -14.98 -9.42
N ASN A 152 -19.51 -14.61 -10.39
CA ASN A 152 -19.12 -14.54 -11.79
C ASN A 152 -18.33 -13.27 -12.10
N ILE A 153 -18.56 -12.19 -11.34
CA ILE A 153 -17.93 -10.87 -11.56
C ILE A 153 -16.65 -10.75 -10.73
N ILE A 154 -16.67 -11.21 -9.49
CA ILE A 154 -15.58 -11.05 -8.52
C ILE A 154 -14.90 -12.41 -8.30
N SER A 155 -13.67 -12.55 -8.78
CA SER A 155 -12.87 -13.77 -8.60
C SER A 155 -12.09 -13.79 -7.28
N GLY A 156 -12.00 -12.68 -6.55
CA GLY A 156 -11.33 -12.62 -5.27
C GLY A 156 -11.13 -11.22 -4.70
N LYS A 157 -10.49 -11.18 -3.55
CA LYS A 157 -10.08 -9.95 -2.88
C LYS A 157 -8.63 -10.00 -2.44
N ARG A 158 -7.97 -8.86 -2.32
CA ARG A 158 -6.57 -8.72 -1.90
C ARG A 158 -6.38 -7.49 -1.04
N GLY A 159 -5.28 -7.44 -0.31
CA GLY A 159 -4.85 -6.25 0.42
C GLY A 159 -4.89 -6.39 1.94
N LEU A 160 -4.50 -5.31 2.64
CA LEU A 160 -4.44 -5.18 4.10
C LEU A 160 -4.88 -3.77 4.51
N GLY A 161 -5.50 -3.66 5.68
CA GLY A 161 -5.95 -2.36 6.20
C GLY A 161 -6.82 -1.60 5.21
N LEU A 162 -6.44 -0.39 4.86
CA LEU A 162 -7.16 0.46 3.89
C LEU A 162 -6.43 0.57 2.53
N ILE A 163 -5.71 -0.46 2.12
CA ILE A 163 -5.27 -0.70 0.76
C ILE A 163 -5.77 -2.08 0.34
N GLN A 164 -6.93 -2.12 -0.30
CA GLN A 164 -7.60 -3.36 -0.70
C GLN A 164 -8.08 -3.28 -2.14
N GLY A 165 -8.33 -4.44 -2.74
CA GLY A 165 -8.81 -4.57 -4.11
C GLY A 165 -9.72 -5.75 -4.31
N LEU A 166 -10.71 -5.57 -5.15
CA LEU A 166 -11.55 -6.64 -5.71
C LEU A 166 -10.95 -7.07 -7.04
N VAL A 167 -10.63 -8.36 -7.15
CA VAL A 167 -10.16 -8.96 -8.40
C VAL A 167 -11.39 -9.28 -9.25
N ILE A 168 -11.44 -8.68 -10.43
CA ILE A 168 -12.56 -8.84 -11.34
C ILE A 168 -12.25 -9.97 -12.33
N ASN A 169 -13.26 -10.77 -12.64
CA ASN A 169 -13.15 -11.85 -13.61
C ASN A 169 -13.05 -11.27 -15.03
N ASP A 170 -11.95 -11.57 -15.72
CA ASP A 170 -11.65 -11.04 -17.06
C ASP A 170 -12.70 -11.43 -18.10
N ASP A 171 -13.33 -12.60 -17.95
CA ASP A 171 -14.37 -13.08 -18.86
C ASP A 171 -15.70 -12.34 -18.69
N TYR A 172 -15.86 -11.57 -17.62
CA TYR A 172 -17.15 -10.96 -17.25
C TYR A 172 -17.16 -9.44 -17.31
N ALA A 173 -16.13 -8.80 -16.79
CA ALA A 173 -16.07 -7.35 -16.68
C ALA A 173 -14.64 -6.81 -16.69
N ASP A 174 -14.53 -5.51 -17.00
CA ASP A 174 -13.27 -4.75 -16.95
C ASP A 174 -13.30 -3.78 -15.75
N ALA A 175 -12.29 -3.83 -14.92
CA ALA A 175 -12.13 -2.95 -13.76
C ALA A 175 -12.19 -1.46 -14.12
N LYS A 176 -11.71 -1.06 -15.32
CA LYS A 176 -11.82 0.32 -15.80
C LYS A 176 -13.27 0.71 -16.03
N LYS A 177 -14.09 -0.18 -16.61
CA LYS A 177 -15.52 0.09 -16.80
C LYS A 177 -16.26 0.21 -15.47
N ILE A 178 -15.91 -0.65 -14.50
CA ILE A 178 -16.45 -0.59 -13.14
C ILE A 178 -16.09 0.73 -12.48
N THR A 179 -14.83 1.18 -12.59
CA THR A 179 -14.41 2.46 -12.00
C THR A 179 -15.11 3.67 -12.64
N LEU A 180 -15.42 3.64 -13.92
CA LEU A 180 -16.23 4.70 -14.58
C LEU A 180 -17.67 4.70 -14.06
N LYS A 181 -18.32 3.54 -13.96
CA LYS A 181 -19.68 3.44 -13.36
C LYS A 181 -19.66 3.89 -11.89
N ALA A 182 -18.59 3.60 -11.15
CA ALA A 182 -18.43 4.06 -9.78
C ALA A 182 -18.34 5.59 -9.70
N PHE A 183 -17.59 6.21 -10.62
CA PHE A 183 -17.51 7.68 -10.72
C PHE A 183 -18.87 8.31 -10.95
N ASP A 184 -19.67 7.78 -11.89
CA ASP A 184 -21.03 8.27 -12.17
C ASP A 184 -21.97 8.17 -10.96
N LYS A 185 -21.72 7.19 -10.08
CA LYS A 185 -22.44 7.04 -8.80
C LYS A 185 -21.80 7.82 -7.63
N GLY A 186 -20.82 8.69 -7.91
CA GLY A 186 -20.10 9.49 -6.89
C GLY A 186 -19.24 8.64 -5.95
N LEU A 187 -18.61 7.58 -6.48
CA LEU A 187 -17.62 6.77 -5.77
C LEU A 187 -16.30 6.80 -6.54
N LEU A 188 -15.26 7.37 -5.93
CA LEU A 188 -13.92 7.41 -6.50
C LEU A 188 -13.14 6.15 -6.10
N VAL A 189 -12.92 5.28 -7.07
CA VAL A 189 -12.06 4.10 -6.98
C VAL A 189 -11.17 4.06 -8.22
N VAL A 190 -10.09 3.31 -8.19
CA VAL A 190 -9.11 3.29 -9.28
C VAL A 190 -8.82 1.87 -9.73
N PRO A 191 -8.59 1.64 -11.04
CA PRO A 191 -8.14 0.34 -11.51
C PRO A 191 -6.67 0.12 -11.11
N ALA A 192 -6.29 -1.14 -10.95
CA ALA A 192 -4.90 -1.57 -10.77
C ALA A 192 -4.60 -2.78 -11.64
N GLY A 193 -3.33 -3.16 -11.75
CA GLY A 193 -2.90 -4.30 -12.57
C GLY A 193 -3.66 -5.60 -12.26
N GLY A 194 -3.80 -6.48 -13.26
CA GLY A 194 -4.51 -7.76 -13.12
C GLY A 194 -6.01 -7.60 -12.90
N ASN A 195 -6.64 -6.64 -13.57
CA ASN A 195 -8.09 -6.39 -13.55
C ASN A 195 -8.66 -6.20 -12.13
N VAL A 196 -8.06 -5.32 -11.35
CA VAL A 196 -8.42 -5.07 -9.96
C VAL A 196 -9.07 -3.70 -9.80
N VAL A 197 -10.21 -3.63 -9.12
CA VAL A 197 -10.76 -2.38 -8.58
C VAL A 197 -10.13 -2.12 -7.24
N ARG A 198 -9.24 -1.13 -7.17
CA ARG A 198 -8.47 -0.77 -5.97
C ARG A 198 -9.19 0.29 -5.15
N ILE A 199 -9.28 0.05 -3.85
CA ILE A 199 -9.89 0.93 -2.87
C ILE A 199 -8.86 1.38 -1.85
N VAL A 200 -8.58 2.69 -1.80
CA VAL A 200 -7.59 3.35 -0.93
C VAL A 200 -8.22 4.60 -0.28
N PRO A 201 -9.20 4.45 0.58
CA PRO A 201 -9.91 5.57 1.18
C PRO A 201 -9.02 6.35 2.16
N PRO A 202 -9.42 7.56 2.61
CA PRO A 202 -8.74 8.27 3.68
C PRO A 202 -8.61 7.41 4.94
N LEU A 203 -7.49 7.52 5.67
CA LEU A 203 -7.25 6.74 6.89
C LEU A 203 -8.27 7.04 8.00
N VAL A 204 -8.93 8.18 7.93
CA VAL A 204 -9.96 8.65 8.86
C VAL A 204 -11.38 8.26 8.44
N ILE A 205 -11.53 7.44 7.41
CA ILE A 205 -12.86 6.99 6.93
C ILE A 205 -13.67 6.38 8.09
N SER A 206 -14.94 6.72 8.14
CA SER A 206 -15.86 6.22 9.17
C SER A 206 -16.50 4.88 8.80
N ARG A 207 -17.07 4.20 9.81
CA ARG A 207 -17.87 3.00 9.59
C ARG A 207 -19.02 3.22 8.60
N ARG A 208 -19.68 4.37 8.68
CA ARG A 208 -20.81 4.73 7.81
C ARG A 208 -20.35 4.89 6.36
N GLU A 209 -19.21 5.52 6.14
CA GLU A 209 -18.68 5.74 4.78
C GLU A 209 -18.24 4.43 4.12
N ILE A 210 -17.69 3.46 4.89
CA ILE A 210 -17.43 2.10 4.37
C ILE A 210 -18.74 1.43 3.93
N ASN A 211 -19.83 1.55 4.71
CA ASN A 211 -21.11 0.98 4.31
C ASN A 211 -21.62 1.63 3.01
N ILE A 212 -21.56 2.96 2.90
CA ILE A 212 -21.95 3.68 1.67
C ILE A 212 -21.12 3.20 0.46
N LEU A 213 -19.82 2.98 0.65
CA LEU A 213 -18.94 2.44 -0.40
C LEU A 213 -19.43 1.04 -0.83
N LEU A 214 -19.67 0.14 0.12
CA LEU A 214 -20.13 -1.22 -0.15
C LEU A 214 -21.51 -1.24 -0.83
N ASP A 215 -22.45 -0.42 -0.39
CA ASP A 215 -23.78 -0.29 -0.99
C ASP A 215 -23.69 0.19 -2.45
N LYS A 216 -22.82 1.17 -2.73
CA LYS A 216 -22.57 1.65 -4.09
C LYS A 216 -21.96 0.58 -4.98
N LEU A 217 -20.94 -0.16 -4.48
CA LEU A 217 -20.35 -1.27 -5.23
C LEU A 217 -21.40 -2.36 -5.51
N ASN A 218 -22.22 -2.70 -4.51
CA ASN A 218 -23.31 -3.66 -4.70
C ASN A 218 -24.25 -3.22 -5.84
N SER A 219 -24.73 -1.97 -5.82
CA SER A 219 -25.57 -1.42 -6.87
C SER A 219 -24.91 -1.41 -8.25
N ILE A 220 -23.59 -1.20 -8.32
CA ILE A 220 -22.85 -1.23 -9.59
C ILE A 220 -22.81 -2.66 -10.14
N PHE A 221 -22.56 -3.67 -9.28
CA PHE A 221 -22.50 -5.06 -9.71
C PHE A 221 -23.87 -5.64 -10.08
N GLU A 222 -24.98 -5.14 -9.50
CA GLU A 222 -26.34 -5.49 -9.91
C GLU A 222 -26.72 -4.99 -11.33
N GLU A 223 -26.00 -3.99 -11.83
CA GLU A 223 -26.22 -3.37 -13.15
C GLU A 223 -25.25 -3.90 -14.23
N LEU A 224 -24.39 -4.87 -13.90
CA LEU A 224 -23.48 -5.50 -14.85
C LEU A 224 -24.06 -6.78 -15.42
#